data_e9a26d29cb206975101e6fde47f821e6
#
_entry.id   e9a26d29cb206975101e6fde47f821e6
#
_cell.length_a   1.000
_cell.length_b   1.000
_cell.length_c   1.000
_cell.angle_alpha   90.00
_cell.angle_beta   90.00
_cell.angle_gamma   90.00
#
_symmetry.space_group_name_H-M   'P 1'
#
loop_
_entity.id
_entity.type
_entity.pdbx_description
1 polymer ?
#
loop_
_entity_poly.entity_id
_entity_poly.type
_entity_poly.pdbx_seq_one_letter_code
_entity_poly.pdbx_strand_id
1 'polypeptide(L)'
;RVEAFGVSVGGSHYTDAPRPEVSGYGDQMQRALVDAAEAIRGRASGMVVCIDEIQSADADGLRSLAYAWQQMQAENAELPLAIFAAGLSHSQDVITDAVSFAERFSYVHLESLDRDHAEEALLQPAEKKGVSWSPATLQDAVGLAGGYPYFIQVVGDLVWEAADFPDPGTSIGLANLQNVADRFQETRLTMFRSRWHKATDVEREFISAMAEDLEPQVKRGDIAERMGRPTTGISMVRRSLLDKGLIEESGFGYLRFTVPGFAEFVRNERGGAET
;
A
#
# COMPACT_ATOMS: atom_id res chain seq x y z
N ARG A 1 -23.79 4.61 -2.00
CA ARG A 1 -23.64 3.16 -2.10
C ARG A 1 -22.16 2.87 -2.18
N VAL A 2 -21.61 2.39 -1.11
CA VAL A 2 -20.21 1.93 -1.07
C VAL A 2 -20.27 0.42 -0.97
N GLU A 3 -19.78 -0.27 -1.97
CA GLU A 3 -19.60 -1.72 -1.93
C GLU A 3 -18.13 -2.01 -1.63
N ALA A 4 -17.87 -2.58 -0.47
CA ALA A 4 -16.61 -3.23 -0.16
C ALA A 4 -16.93 -4.59 0.47
N PHE A 5 -16.37 -5.65 -0.11
CA PHE A 5 -16.44 -7.03 0.39
C PHE A 5 -17.87 -7.62 0.57
N GLY A 6 -18.77 -7.36 -0.38
CA GLY A 6 -20.07 -8.06 -0.42
C GLY A 6 -21.08 -7.65 0.65
N VAL A 7 -20.85 -6.55 1.38
CA VAL A 7 -21.81 -5.96 2.29
C VAL A 7 -22.22 -4.59 1.75
N SER A 8 -23.42 -4.50 1.19
CA SER A 8 -24.01 -3.21 0.84
C SER A 8 -24.77 -2.68 2.04
N VAL A 9 -24.29 -1.60 2.66
CA VAL A 9 -25.07 -0.82 3.60
C VAL A 9 -25.86 0.23 2.80
N GLY A 10 -27.06 -0.11 2.43
CA GLY A 10 -28.01 0.81 1.80
C GLY A 10 -29.19 1.04 2.72
N GLY A 11 -29.22 2.19 3.35
CA GLY A 11 -30.37 2.62 4.13
C GLY A 11 -30.19 4.08 4.57
N SER A 12 -30.61 5.03 3.77
CA SER A 12 -30.83 6.39 4.22
C SER A 12 -32.23 6.46 4.84
N HIS A 13 -32.34 6.21 6.12
CA HIS A 13 -33.46 6.74 6.91
C HIS A 13 -33.04 8.09 7.48
N TYR A 14 -33.37 9.14 6.76
CA TYR A 14 -33.38 10.48 7.34
C TYR A 14 -34.61 10.57 8.26
N THR A 15 -34.41 10.47 9.56
CA THR A 15 -35.38 10.97 10.53
C THR A 15 -35.13 12.46 10.71
N ASP A 16 -36.13 13.28 10.40
CA ASP A 16 -36.18 14.71 10.69
C ASP A 16 -36.29 14.97 12.20
N ALA A 17 -35.25 14.61 12.96
CA ALA A 17 -35.07 15.08 14.32
C ALA A 17 -34.23 16.37 14.27
N PRO A 18 -34.58 17.45 15.02
CA PRO A 18 -33.79 18.65 15.09
C PRO A 18 -32.35 18.25 15.54
N ARG A 19 -31.37 18.48 14.65
CA ARG A 19 -29.97 18.20 14.96
C ARG A 19 -29.53 19.16 16.06
N PRO A 20 -29.05 18.68 17.22
CA PRO A 20 -28.39 19.55 18.16
C PRO A 20 -27.18 20.21 17.44
N GLU A 21 -26.90 21.48 17.71
CA GLU A 21 -25.69 22.14 17.23
C GLU A 21 -24.49 21.30 17.64
N VAL A 22 -23.82 20.72 16.66
CA VAL A 22 -22.72 19.80 16.88
C VAL A 22 -21.42 20.59 16.89
N SER A 23 -20.73 20.54 18.01
CA SER A 23 -19.56 21.36 18.31
C SER A 23 -18.29 21.03 17.52
N GLY A 24 -18.25 19.98 16.69
CA GLY A 24 -17.09 19.64 15.88
C GLY A 24 -17.24 18.36 15.07
N TYR A 25 -16.36 18.18 14.07
CA TYR A 25 -16.31 16.97 13.23
C TYR A 25 -16.00 15.71 14.03
N GLY A 26 -15.18 15.83 15.09
CA GLY A 26 -14.83 14.70 15.98
C GLY A 26 -16.05 14.13 16.69
N ASP A 27 -16.93 14.99 17.24
CA ASP A 27 -18.16 14.58 17.94
C ASP A 27 -19.16 13.93 16.96
N GLN A 28 -19.22 14.42 15.71
CA GLN A 28 -20.08 13.82 14.68
C GLN A 28 -19.58 12.41 14.32
N MET A 29 -18.29 12.27 14.15
CA MET A 29 -17.66 10.99 13.80
C MET A 29 -17.82 9.99 14.94
N GLN A 30 -17.59 10.40 16.20
CA GLN A 30 -17.82 9.57 17.36
C GLN A 30 -19.26 9.05 17.41
N ARG A 31 -20.24 9.94 17.28
CA ARG A 31 -21.67 9.54 17.29
C ARG A 31 -21.98 8.55 16.17
N ALA A 32 -21.51 8.82 14.95
CA ALA A 32 -21.73 7.92 13.83
C ALA A 32 -21.15 6.52 14.06
N LEU A 33 -19.97 6.44 14.68
CA LEU A 33 -19.32 5.17 15.01
C LEU A 33 -20.07 4.43 16.13
N VAL A 34 -20.50 5.16 17.17
CA VAL A 34 -21.27 4.59 18.28
C VAL A 34 -22.63 4.09 17.78
N ASP A 35 -23.38 4.92 17.04
CA ASP A 35 -24.69 4.56 16.49
C ASP A 35 -24.59 3.33 15.58
N ALA A 36 -23.56 3.26 14.74
CA ALA A 36 -23.31 2.11 13.87
C ALA A 36 -22.99 0.84 14.67
N ALA A 37 -22.13 0.93 15.70
CA ALA A 37 -21.79 -0.19 16.54
C ALA A 37 -22.99 -0.68 17.37
N GLU A 38 -23.82 0.23 17.86
CA GLU A 38 -25.05 -0.12 18.58
C GLU A 38 -26.12 -0.76 17.68
N ALA A 39 -26.26 -0.29 16.45
CA ALA A 39 -27.21 -0.83 15.48
C ALA A 39 -26.97 -2.30 15.12
N ILE A 40 -25.72 -2.78 15.26
CA ILE A 40 -25.37 -4.18 15.02
C ILE A 40 -25.33 -5.03 16.29
N ARG A 41 -25.52 -4.43 17.46
CA ARG A 41 -25.51 -5.13 18.75
C ARG A 41 -26.53 -6.29 18.74
N GLY A 42 -26.06 -7.48 19.06
CA GLY A 42 -26.88 -8.72 19.03
C GLY A 42 -27.08 -9.32 17.62
N ARG A 43 -26.57 -8.67 16.56
CA ARG A 43 -26.59 -9.20 15.18
C ARG A 43 -25.20 -9.60 14.68
N ALA A 44 -24.15 -9.00 15.24
CA ALA A 44 -22.76 -9.29 14.94
C ALA A 44 -21.90 -9.27 16.21
N SER A 45 -20.74 -9.91 16.15
CA SER A 45 -19.79 -9.97 17.27
C SER A 45 -19.04 -8.64 17.48
N GLY A 46 -18.99 -7.78 16.48
CA GLY A 46 -18.31 -6.48 16.53
C GLY A 46 -18.31 -5.78 15.18
N MET A 47 -17.78 -4.57 15.18
CA MET A 47 -17.59 -3.73 13.98
C MET A 47 -16.11 -3.46 13.76
N VAL A 48 -15.68 -3.54 12.51
CA VAL A 48 -14.35 -3.13 12.09
C VAL A 48 -14.49 -2.02 11.05
N VAL A 49 -13.79 -0.92 11.28
CA VAL A 49 -13.67 0.18 10.31
C VAL A 49 -12.29 0.09 9.69
N CYS A 50 -12.24 -0.04 8.36
CA CYS A 50 -10.99 -0.03 7.61
C CYS A 50 -10.89 1.29 6.81
N ILE A 51 -9.78 1.98 6.97
CA ILE A 51 -9.48 3.24 6.29
C ILE A 51 -8.24 2.99 5.42
N ASP A 52 -8.39 3.13 4.11
CA ASP A 52 -7.27 3.03 3.17
C ASP A 52 -6.73 4.41 2.82
N GLU A 53 -5.46 4.47 2.40
CA GLU A 53 -4.76 5.71 2.00
C GLU A 53 -4.83 6.81 3.08
N ILE A 54 -4.63 6.45 4.36
CA ILE A 54 -4.78 7.36 5.51
C ILE A 54 -3.92 8.62 5.40
N GLN A 55 -2.77 8.57 4.70
CA GLN A 55 -1.91 9.72 4.47
C GLN A 55 -2.54 10.79 3.57
N SER A 56 -3.61 10.44 2.84
CA SER A 56 -4.36 11.38 2.00
C SER A 56 -5.37 12.23 2.78
N ALA A 57 -5.61 11.89 4.04
CA ALA A 57 -6.49 12.68 4.91
C ALA A 57 -5.81 14.00 5.30
N ASP A 58 -6.60 15.06 5.38
CA ASP A 58 -6.12 16.32 5.92
C ASP A 58 -5.91 16.26 7.45
N ALA A 59 -5.16 17.20 7.98
CA ALA A 59 -4.84 17.23 9.41
C ALA A 59 -6.07 17.36 10.31
N ASP A 60 -7.14 18.00 9.85
CA ASP A 60 -8.38 18.14 10.61
C ASP A 60 -9.18 16.84 10.62
N GLY A 61 -9.19 16.12 9.51
CA GLY A 61 -9.77 14.78 9.41
C GLY A 61 -9.06 13.77 10.33
N LEU A 62 -7.71 13.77 10.30
CA LEU A 62 -6.91 12.91 11.19
C LEU A 62 -7.14 13.24 12.67
N ARG A 63 -7.16 14.53 13.04
CA ARG A 63 -7.50 14.96 14.40
C ARG A 63 -8.90 14.50 14.80
N SER A 64 -9.89 14.72 13.93
CA SER A 64 -11.28 14.34 14.19
C SER A 64 -11.43 12.84 14.45
N LEU A 65 -10.77 12.00 13.64
CA LEU A 65 -10.75 10.55 13.80
C LEU A 65 -10.09 10.14 15.12
N ALA A 66 -8.92 10.70 15.41
CA ALA A 66 -8.15 10.34 16.59
C ALA A 66 -8.87 10.76 17.89
N TYR A 67 -9.46 11.96 17.94
CA TYR A 67 -10.23 12.42 19.08
C TYR A 67 -11.53 11.64 19.24
N ALA A 68 -12.25 11.34 18.16
CA ALA A 68 -13.43 10.48 18.19
C ALA A 68 -13.11 9.11 18.80
N TRP A 69 -12.00 8.50 18.35
CA TRP A 69 -11.52 7.22 18.91
C TRP A 69 -11.15 7.33 20.38
N GLN A 70 -10.40 8.36 20.79
CA GLN A 70 -10.03 8.56 22.20
C GLN A 70 -11.26 8.73 23.09
N GLN A 71 -12.23 9.50 22.66
CA GLN A 71 -13.46 9.75 23.40
C GLN A 71 -14.32 8.49 23.50
N MET A 72 -14.43 7.72 22.42
CA MET A 72 -15.09 6.40 22.45
C MET A 72 -14.43 5.44 23.44
N GLN A 73 -13.12 5.37 23.50
CA GLN A 73 -12.40 4.54 24.48
C GLN A 73 -12.69 4.98 25.92
N ALA A 74 -12.92 6.25 26.17
CA ALA A 74 -13.22 6.78 27.49
C ALA A 74 -14.69 6.54 27.91
N GLU A 75 -15.62 6.70 26.98
CA GLU A 75 -17.06 6.73 27.26
C GLU A 75 -17.78 5.41 26.92
N ASN A 76 -17.28 4.65 25.94
CA ASN A 76 -17.94 3.49 25.34
C ASN A 76 -16.97 2.31 25.17
N ALA A 77 -16.08 2.08 26.15
CA ALA A 77 -15.01 1.07 26.05
C ALA A 77 -15.53 -0.38 25.84
N GLU A 78 -16.78 -0.65 26.18
CA GLU A 78 -17.40 -1.97 25.98
C GLU A 78 -17.95 -2.20 24.56
N LEU A 79 -17.96 -1.17 23.69
CA LEU A 79 -18.39 -1.37 22.31
C LEU A 79 -17.36 -2.19 21.55
N PRO A 80 -17.76 -3.31 20.92
CA PRO A 80 -16.84 -4.16 20.18
C PRO A 80 -16.52 -3.53 18.82
N LEU A 81 -15.71 -2.49 18.83
CA LEU A 81 -15.27 -1.73 17.64
C LEU A 81 -13.77 -1.68 17.56
N ALA A 82 -13.24 -1.86 16.36
CA ALA A 82 -11.84 -1.64 16.04
C ALA A 82 -11.70 -0.78 14.78
N ILE A 83 -10.67 0.06 14.74
CA ILE A 83 -10.32 0.85 13.56
C ILE A 83 -8.94 0.42 13.09
N PHE A 84 -8.84 0.06 11.80
CA PHE A 84 -7.60 -0.22 11.12
C PHE A 84 -7.40 0.80 10.00
N ALA A 85 -6.20 1.35 9.90
CA ALA A 85 -5.85 2.23 8.81
C ALA A 85 -4.66 1.66 8.05
N ALA A 86 -4.67 1.78 6.73
CA ALA A 86 -3.58 1.41 5.85
C ALA A 86 -3.13 2.66 5.07
N GLY A 87 -1.85 2.68 4.69
CA GLY A 87 -1.29 3.78 3.91
C GLY A 87 0.17 3.55 3.58
N LEU A 88 0.79 4.53 2.94
CA LEU A 88 2.20 4.51 2.57
C LEU A 88 3.12 4.52 3.80
N SER A 89 4.38 4.17 3.61
CA SER A 89 5.37 4.02 4.70
C SER A 89 5.52 5.25 5.61
N HIS A 90 5.28 6.45 5.08
CA HIS A 90 5.33 7.71 5.84
C HIS A 90 4.00 8.10 6.54
N SER A 91 2.97 7.24 6.49
CA SER A 91 1.66 7.51 7.12
C SER A 91 1.78 7.79 8.61
N GLN A 92 2.72 7.13 9.29
CA GLN A 92 2.99 7.39 10.70
C GLN A 92 3.41 8.83 10.96
N ASP A 93 4.29 9.40 10.13
CA ASP A 93 4.75 10.79 10.27
C ASP A 93 3.58 11.75 10.05
N VAL A 94 2.76 11.52 9.01
CA VAL A 94 1.57 12.34 8.73
C VAL A 94 0.60 12.35 9.91
N ILE A 95 0.36 11.19 10.52
CA ILE A 95 -0.51 11.08 11.69
C ILE A 95 0.13 11.76 12.90
N THR A 96 1.43 11.57 13.15
CA THR A 96 2.15 12.14 14.28
C THR A 96 2.23 13.67 14.19
N ASP A 97 2.39 14.22 12.99
CA ASP A 97 2.35 15.67 12.75
C ASP A 97 0.95 16.29 13.03
N ALA A 98 -0.10 15.51 12.80
CA ALA A 98 -1.47 15.97 13.02
C ALA A 98 -1.96 15.77 14.46
N VAL A 99 -1.51 14.70 15.15
CA VAL A 99 -2.10 14.20 16.41
C VAL A 99 -1.00 14.01 17.47
N SER A 100 -1.01 14.81 18.52
CA SER A 100 0.03 14.81 19.58
C SER A 100 0.13 13.51 20.40
N PHE A 101 -0.88 12.66 20.38
CA PHE A 101 -0.91 11.37 21.08
C PHE A 101 -0.86 10.16 20.13
N ALA A 102 -0.41 10.38 18.90
CA ALA A 102 -0.33 9.35 17.86
C ALA A 102 0.57 8.16 18.26
N GLU A 103 1.53 8.35 19.14
CA GLU A 103 2.37 7.27 19.70
C GLU A 103 1.61 6.19 20.48
N ARG A 104 0.33 6.45 20.83
CA ARG A 104 -0.54 5.46 21.46
C ARG A 104 -1.17 4.48 20.48
N PHE A 105 -1.08 4.76 19.19
CA PHE A 105 -1.57 3.84 18.15
C PHE A 105 -0.54 2.74 17.91
N SER A 106 -1.02 1.59 17.48
CA SER A 106 -0.16 0.49 17.08
C SER A 106 0.18 0.63 15.61
N TYR A 107 1.47 0.70 15.28
CA TYR A 107 1.95 0.77 13.92
C TYR A 107 2.59 -0.56 13.52
N VAL A 108 2.22 -1.07 12.36
CA VAL A 108 2.81 -2.26 11.76
C VAL A 108 3.37 -1.87 10.41
N HIS A 109 4.68 -1.97 10.25
CA HIS A 109 5.34 -1.74 8.98
C HIS A 109 5.28 -3.01 8.14
N LEU A 110 4.67 -2.92 6.95
CA LEU A 110 4.56 -4.03 6.01
C LEU A 110 5.68 -3.91 4.98
N GLU A 111 6.50 -4.92 4.90
CA GLU A 111 7.57 -5.05 3.90
C GLU A 111 7.12 -5.91 2.72
N SER A 112 7.98 -6.00 1.69
CA SER A 112 7.82 -7.02 0.65
C SER A 112 7.77 -8.40 1.28
N LEU A 113 7.01 -9.32 0.68
CA LEU A 113 6.92 -10.69 1.17
C LEU A 113 8.27 -11.37 1.03
N ASP A 114 8.68 -12.09 2.07
CA ASP A 114 9.78 -13.03 1.95
C ASP A 114 9.40 -14.18 1.02
N ARG A 115 10.36 -15.06 0.75
CA ARG A 115 10.16 -16.14 -0.21
C ARG A 115 9.02 -17.07 0.19
N ASP A 116 8.95 -17.47 1.44
CA ASP A 116 7.99 -18.45 1.92
C ASP A 116 6.56 -17.91 1.85
N HIS A 117 6.35 -16.66 2.29
CA HIS A 117 5.06 -15.99 2.20
C HIS A 117 4.66 -15.66 0.74
N ALA A 118 5.63 -15.36 -0.12
CA ALA A 118 5.38 -15.16 -1.54
C ALA A 118 4.97 -16.46 -2.25
N GLU A 119 5.61 -17.59 -1.92
CA GLU A 119 5.19 -18.92 -2.38
C GLU A 119 3.78 -19.24 -1.90
N GLU A 120 3.49 -19.02 -0.62
CA GLU A 120 2.18 -19.25 -0.03
C GLU A 120 1.08 -18.41 -0.70
N ALA A 121 1.38 -17.16 -1.05
CA ALA A 121 0.44 -16.26 -1.73
C ALA A 121 0.01 -16.77 -3.12
N LEU A 122 0.86 -17.50 -3.83
CA LEU A 122 0.53 -18.17 -5.09
C LEU A 122 -0.11 -19.56 -4.88
N LEU A 123 0.39 -20.30 -3.89
CA LEU A 123 0.01 -21.70 -3.65
C LEU A 123 -1.39 -21.83 -3.07
N GLN A 124 -1.71 -21.08 -2.01
CA GLN A 124 -3.00 -21.20 -1.32
C GLN A 124 -4.23 -20.99 -2.20
N PRO A 125 -4.29 -19.93 -3.07
CA PRO A 125 -5.43 -19.76 -3.96
C PRO A 125 -5.61 -20.91 -4.95
N ALA A 126 -4.51 -21.47 -5.45
CA ALA A 126 -4.52 -22.59 -6.38
C ALA A 126 -5.01 -23.87 -5.68
N GLU A 127 -4.47 -24.18 -4.50
CA GLU A 127 -4.89 -25.34 -3.70
C GLU A 127 -6.37 -25.31 -3.34
N LYS A 128 -6.92 -24.14 -2.98
CA LYS A 128 -8.36 -23.95 -2.73
C LYS A 128 -9.21 -24.29 -3.95
N LYS A 129 -8.62 -24.26 -5.14
CA LYS A 129 -9.26 -24.67 -6.42
C LYS A 129 -8.89 -26.09 -6.84
N GLY A 130 -8.14 -26.82 -6.01
CA GLY A 130 -7.65 -28.18 -6.32
C GLY A 130 -6.55 -28.20 -7.39
N VAL A 131 -5.88 -27.09 -7.64
CA VAL A 131 -4.80 -26.95 -8.60
C VAL A 131 -3.46 -26.92 -7.87
N SER A 132 -2.45 -27.58 -8.40
CA SER A 132 -1.09 -27.59 -7.83
C SER A 132 -0.12 -26.79 -8.70
N TRP A 133 0.98 -26.38 -8.09
CA TRP A 133 2.14 -25.84 -8.79
C TRP A 133 3.27 -26.88 -8.80
N SER A 134 4.02 -26.96 -9.88
CA SER A 134 5.30 -27.65 -9.81
C SER A 134 6.27 -26.81 -8.94
N PRO A 135 7.05 -27.43 -8.04
CA PRO A 135 7.89 -26.69 -7.10
C PRO A 135 8.87 -25.71 -7.78
N ALA A 136 9.49 -26.13 -8.87
CA ALA A 136 10.44 -25.29 -9.61
C ALA A 136 9.73 -24.09 -10.25
N THR A 137 8.55 -24.29 -10.85
CA THR A 137 7.78 -23.20 -11.47
C THR A 137 7.29 -22.18 -10.43
N LEU A 138 6.89 -22.65 -9.25
CA LEU A 138 6.49 -21.75 -8.14
C LEU A 138 7.68 -20.87 -7.72
N GLN A 139 8.86 -21.45 -7.55
CA GLN A 139 10.07 -20.72 -7.19
C GLN A 139 10.46 -19.67 -8.26
N ASP A 140 10.38 -20.05 -9.54
CA ASP A 140 10.65 -19.14 -10.65
C ASP A 140 9.63 -17.99 -10.71
N ALA A 141 8.34 -18.27 -10.47
CA ALA A 141 7.29 -17.27 -10.41
C ALA A 141 7.50 -16.25 -9.28
N VAL A 142 7.86 -16.74 -8.09
CA VAL A 142 8.22 -15.89 -6.94
C VAL A 142 9.48 -15.06 -7.23
N GLY A 143 10.49 -15.66 -7.85
CA GLY A 143 11.71 -14.96 -8.28
C GLY A 143 11.40 -13.83 -9.27
N LEU A 144 10.51 -14.07 -10.22
CA LEU A 144 10.06 -13.07 -11.20
C LEU A 144 9.33 -11.88 -10.54
N ALA A 145 8.52 -12.14 -9.52
CA ALA A 145 7.75 -11.12 -8.78
C ALA A 145 8.60 -10.33 -7.78
N GLY A 146 9.74 -10.87 -7.33
CA GLY A 146 10.65 -10.19 -6.41
C GLY A 146 10.06 -9.87 -5.03
N GLY A 147 9.09 -10.66 -4.56
CA GLY A 147 8.41 -10.46 -3.26
C GLY A 147 7.43 -9.29 -3.22
N TYR A 148 7.29 -8.53 -4.30
CA TYR A 148 6.36 -7.40 -4.33
C TYR A 148 4.91 -7.88 -4.51
N PRO A 149 3.99 -7.62 -3.54
CA PRO A 149 2.66 -8.22 -3.52
C PRO A 149 1.87 -8.03 -4.81
N TYR A 150 1.92 -6.84 -5.40
CA TYR A 150 1.26 -6.57 -6.68
C TYR A 150 1.81 -7.45 -7.82
N PHE A 151 3.13 -7.62 -7.90
CA PHE A 151 3.72 -8.46 -8.94
C PHE A 151 3.44 -9.95 -8.73
N ILE A 152 3.30 -10.40 -7.48
CA ILE A 152 2.87 -11.76 -7.16
C ILE A 152 1.46 -11.99 -7.70
N GLN A 153 0.53 -11.06 -7.50
CA GLN A 153 -0.82 -11.15 -8.05
C GLN A 153 -0.80 -11.15 -9.58
N VAL A 154 -0.05 -10.23 -10.20
CA VAL A 154 0.07 -10.17 -11.67
C VAL A 154 0.59 -11.48 -12.24
N VAL A 155 1.66 -12.05 -11.67
CA VAL A 155 2.20 -13.35 -12.12
C VAL A 155 1.17 -14.46 -11.92
N GLY A 156 0.50 -14.49 -10.78
CA GLY A 156 -0.55 -15.46 -10.47
C GLY A 156 -1.69 -15.43 -11.50
N ASP A 157 -2.22 -14.26 -11.78
CA ASP A 157 -3.31 -14.05 -12.74
C ASP A 157 -2.89 -14.44 -14.16
N LEU A 158 -1.71 -13.99 -14.61
CA LEU A 158 -1.22 -14.32 -15.95
C LEU A 158 -1.00 -15.81 -16.15
N VAL A 159 -0.40 -16.49 -15.15
CA VAL A 159 -0.15 -17.92 -15.23
C VAL A 159 -1.44 -18.72 -15.16
N TRP A 160 -2.41 -18.27 -14.37
CA TRP A 160 -3.74 -18.88 -14.29
C TRP A 160 -4.48 -18.81 -15.64
N GLU A 161 -4.43 -17.65 -16.29
CA GLU A 161 -4.95 -17.46 -17.64
C GLU A 161 -4.23 -18.34 -18.67
N ALA A 162 -2.89 -18.40 -18.61
CA ALA A 162 -2.09 -19.23 -19.53
C ALA A 162 -2.26 -20.74 -19.33
N ALA A 163 -2.78 -21.15 -18.18
CA ALA A 163 -3.20 -22.52 -17.90
C ALA A 163 -4.66 -22.78 -18.29
N ASP A 164 -5.32 -21.84 -19.00
CA ASP A 164 -6.71 -21.88 -19.45
C ASP A 164 -7.70 -22.11 -18.29
N PHE A 165 -7.50 -21.36 -17.17
CA PHE A 165 -8.36 -21.47 -15.98
C PHE A 165 -8.47 -22.92 -15.47
N PRO A 166 -7.38 -23.50 -14.96
CA PRO A 166 -7.20 -24.92 -14.81
C PRO A 166 -8.24 -25.60 -13.90
N ASP A 167 -8.70 -26.77 -14.33
CA ASP A 167 -9.61 -27.61 -13.56
C ASP A 167 -8.90 -28.25 -12.35
N PRO A 168 -9.68 -28.66 -11.30
CA PRO A 168 -9.15 -29.41 -10.17
C PRO A 168 -8.39 -30.66 -10.63
N GLY A 169 -7.20 -30.89 -10.00
CA GLY A 169 -6.29 -31.96 -10.38
C GLY A 169 -5.22 -31.58 -11.41
N THR A 170 -5.31 -30.36 -11.98
CA THR A 170 -4.28 -29.84 -12.90
C THR A 170 -3.04 -29.38 -12.13
N SER A 171 -1.88 -29.42 -12.79
CA SER A 171 -0.63 -28.86 -12.26
C SER A 171 -0.10 -27.76 -13.18
N ILE A 172 0.16 -26.59 -12.61
CA ILE A 172 0.80 -25.47 -13.27
C ILE A 172 2.31 -25.78 -13.40
N GLY A 173 2.79 -25.77 -14.64
CA GLY A 173 4.17 -26.11 -14.98
C GLY A 173 4.93 -24.97 -15.65
N LEU A 174 6.23 -25.21 -15.92
CA LEU A 174 7.16 -24.22 -16.47
C LEU A 174 6.66 -23.58 -17.78
N ALA A 175 6.02 -24.36 -18.65
CA ALA A 175 5.47 -23.85 -19.90
C ALA A 175 4.46 -22.72 -19.69
N ASN A 176 3.60 -22.82 -18.67
CA ASN A 176 2.61 -21.78 -18.36
C ASN A 176 3.33 -20.47 -17.96
N LEU A 177 4.37 -20.55 -17.14
CA LEU A 177 5.17 -19.39 -16.71
C LEU A 177 5.94 -18.77 -17.88
N GLN A 178 6.59 -19.59 -18.72
CA GLN A 178 7.33 -19.11 -19.89
C GLN A 178 6.44 -18.35 -20.87
N ASN A 179 5.21 -18.83 -21.08
CA ASN A 179 4.24 -18.19 -21.98
C ASN A 179 3.80 -16.79 -21.51
N VAL A 180 4.02 -16.43 -20.26
CA VAL A 180 3.58 -15.14 -19.71
C VAL A 180 4.73 -14.21 -19.32
N ALA A 181 5.98 -14.66 -19.39
CA ALA A 181 7.15 -13.89 -18.99
C ALA A 181 7.22 -12.51 -19.70
N ASP A 182 6.98 -12.48 -21.01
CA ASP A 182 7.00 -11.24 -21.79
C ASP A 182 5.83 -10.32 -21.38
N ARG A 183 4.62 -10.85 -21.22
CA ARG A 183 3.45 -10.06 -20.76
C ARG A 183 3.67 -9.48 -19.36
N PHE A 184 4.29 -10.25 -18.48
CA PHE A 184 4.67 -9.76 -17.16
C PHE A 184 5.66 -8.60 -17.26
N GLN A 185 6.72 -8.73 -18.09
CA GLN A 185 7.67 -7.66 -18.32
C GLN A 185 7.02 -6.41 -18.89
N GLU A 186 6.12 -6.56 -19.87
CA GLU A 186 5.37 -5.42 -20.43
C GLU A 186 4.52 -4.71 -19.36
N THR A 187 3.83 -5.46 -18.51
CA THR A 187 3.03 -4.91 -17.40
C THR A 187 3.93 -4.14 -16.43
N ARG A 188 5.07 -4.71 -16.06
CA ARG A 188 6.07 -4.09 -15.18
C ARG A 188 6.62 -2.79 -15.79
N LEU A 189 7.01 -2.82 -17.05
CA LEU A 189 7.52 -1.64 -17.76
C LEU A 189 6.46 -0.56 -17.92
N THR A 190 5.21 -0.92 -18.17
CA THR A 190 4.09 0.03 -18.24
C THR A 190 3.89 0.75 -16.92
N MET A 191 3.94 0.02 -15.80
CA MET A 191 3.88 0.60 -14.46
C MET A 191 5.07 1.54 -14.21
N PHE A 192 6.28 1.14 -14.56
CA PHE A 192 7.49 1.96 -14.39
C PHE A 192 7.43 3.25 -15.21
N ARG A 193 7.06 3.15 -16.49
CA ARG A 193 6.88 4.33 -17.36
C ARG A 193 5.83 5.28 -16.82
N SER A 194 4.69 4.76 -16.34
CA SER A 194 3.65 5.59 -15.73
C SER A 194 4.18 6.38 -14.52
N ARG A 195 4.95 5.75 -13.64
CA ARG A 195 5.57 6.39 -12.48
C ARG A 195 6.61 7.43 -12.89
N TRP A 196 7.46 7.09 -13.86
CA TRP A 196 8.47 8.00 -14.40
C TRP A 196 7.86 9.25 -15.05
N HIS A 197 6.80 9.08 -15.84
CA HIS A 197 6.14 10.21 -16.51
C HIS A 197 5.37 11.13 -15.54
N LYS A 198 4.88 10.61 -14.43
CA LYS A 198 4.23 11.41 -13.37
C LYS A 198 5.25 12.18 -12.51
N ALA A 199 6.51 11.85 -12.57
CA ALA A 199 7.56 12.57 -11.86
C ALA A 199 7.90 13.88 -12.59
N THR A 200 8.06 14.97 -11.83
CA THR A 200 8.58 16.25 -12.33
C THR A 200 10.06 16.12 -12.67
N ASP A 201 10.62 17.08 -13.39
CA ASP A 201 12.04 17.04 -13.80
C ASP A 201 12.99 16.97 -12.60
N VAL A 202 12.69 17.71 -11.54
CA VAL A 202 13.49 17.68 -10.30
C VAL A 202 13.34 16.35 -9.56
N GLU A 203 12.17 15.73 -9.61
CA GLU A 203 11.96 14.40 -9.05
C GLU A 203 12.69 13.33 -9.87
N ARG A 204 12.68 13.43 -11.20
CA ARG A 204 13.48 12.54 -12.07
C ARG A 204 14.98 12.71 -11.82
N GLU A 205 15.46 13.93 -11.60
CA GLU A 205 16.84 14.20 -11.17
C GLU A 205 17.18 13.44 -9.89
N PHE A 206 16.31 13.53 -8.87
CA PHE A 206 16.45 12.83 -7.60
C PHE A 206 16.45 11.31 -7.77
N ILE A 207 15.43 10.77 -8.47
CA ILE A 207 15.29 9.34 -8.76
C ILE A 207 16.52 8.83 -9.51
N SER A 208 17.02 9.61 -10.48
CA SER A 208 18.21 9.28 -11.25
C SER A 208 19.47 9.23 -10.39
N ALA A 209 19.66 10.24 -9.53
CA ALA A 209 20.77 10.27 -8.58
C ALA A 209 20.73 9.09 -7.60
N MET A 210 19.53 8.69 -7.19
CA MET A 210 19.31 7.54 -6.33
C MET A 210 19.61 6.22 -7.06
N ALA A 211 19.23 6.11 -8.33
CA ALA A 211 19.41 4.89 -9.13
C ALA A 211 20.88 4.60 -9.52
N GLU A 212 21.80 5.53 -9.29
CA GLU A 212 23.24 5.31 -9.54
C GLU A 212 23.85 4.27 -8.60
N ASP A 213 23.29 4.11 -7.38
CA ASP A 213 23.71 3.03 -6.50
C ASP A 213 23.15 1.68 -6.97
N LEU A 214 23.97 0.66 -6.83
CA LEU A 214 23.57 -0.74 -7.07
C LEU A 214 22.92 -1.35 -5.82
N GLU A 215 23.25 -0.80 -4.66
CA GLU A 215 22.66 -1.22 -3.39
C GLU A 215 21.19 -0.75 -3.28
N PRO A 216 20.33 -1.55 -2.64
CA PRO A 216 18.91 -1.19 -2.49
C PRO A 216 18.69 0.06 -1.64
N GLN A 217 19.60 0.34 -0.70
CA GLN A 217 19.51 1.44 0.26
C GLN A 217 20.54 2.52 -0.08
N VAL A 218 20.06 3.73 -0.29
CA VAL A 218 20.87 4.87 -0.72
C VAL A 218 20.86 5.95 0.35
N LYS A 219 22.03 6.47 0.71
CA LYS A 219 22.14 7.58 1.65
C LYS A 219 21.59 8.88 1.07
N ARG A 220 20.76 9.58 1.82
CA ARG A 220 20.23 10.89 1.44
C ARG A 220 21.36 11.91 1.14
N GLY A 221 22.50 11.81 1.85
CA GLY A 221 23.67 12.65 1.61
C GLY A 221 24.26 12.47 0.22
N ASP A 222 24.40 11.21 -0.21
CA ASP A 222 25.00 10.86 -1.51
C ASP A 222 24.10 11.32 -2.66
N ILE A 223 22.77 11.19 -2.49
CA ILE A 223 21.79 11.73 -3.45
C ILE A 223 21.92 13.25 -3.58
N ALA A 224 22.01 13.95 -2.44
CA ALA A 224 22.14 15.40 -2.41
C ALA A 224 23.44 15.87 -3.10
N GLU A 225 24.56 15.18 -2.85
CA GLU A 225 25.86 15.44 -3.47
C GLU A 225 25.79 15.28 -5.00
N ARG A 226 25.20 14.18 -5.49
CA ARG A 226 25.01 13.94 -6.94
C ARG A 226 24.15 14.99 -7.61
N MET A 227 23.15 15.50 -6.90
CA MET A 227 22.31 16.61 -7.37
C MET A 227 22.99 17.99 -7.25
N GLY A 228 24.19 18.08 -6.69
CA GLY A 228 24.86 19.35 -6.43
C GLY A 228 24.11 20.26 -5.45
N ARG A 229 23.35 19.69 -4.50
CA ARG A 229 22.49 20.40 -3.57
C ARG A 229 22.82 20.04 -2.12
N PRO A 230 22.61 20.96 -1.14
CA PRO A 230 22.68 20.58 0.25
C PRO A 230 21.54 19.60 0.60
N THR A 231 21.74 18.76 1.60
CA THR A 231 20.73 17.77 2.07
C THR A 231 19.38 18.41 2.42
N THR A 232 19.39 19.65 2.91
CA THR A 232 18.16 20.42 3.17
C THR A 232 17.47 20.84 1.88
N GLY A 233 18.22 21.07 0.81
CA GLY A 233 17.70 21.49 -0.51
C GLY A 233 16.94 20.41 -1.26
N ILE A 234 17.07 19.14 -0.88
CA ILE A 234 16.33 18.02 -1.48
C ILE A 234 15.12 17.57 -0.64
N SER A 235 14.87 18.20 0.52
CA SER A 235 13.83 17.72 1.47
C SER A 235 12.42 17.76 0.88
N MET A 236 12.08 18.82 0.12
CA MET A 236 10.77 18.94 -0.51
C MET A 236 10.55 17.89 -1.61
N VAL A 237 11.57 17.66 -2.43
CA VAL A 237 11.52 16.64 -3.49
C VAL A 237 11.40 15.25 -2.89
N ARG A 238 12.19 14.97 -1.83
CA ARG A 238 12.09 13.72 -1.08
C ARG A 238 10.67 13.50 -0.55
N ARG A 239 10.08 14.52 0.10
CA ARG A 239 8.71 14.42 0.63
C ARG A 239 7.71 14.12 -0.48
N SER A 240 7.77 14.83 -1.60
CA SER A 240 6.89 14.58 -2.75
C SER A 240 7.02 13.17 -3.31
N LEU A 241 8.24 12.60 -3.34
CA LEU A 241 8.47 11.23 -3.80
C LEU A 241 7.96 10.17 -2.81
N LEU A 242 8.04 10.45 -1.50
CA LEU A 242 7.42 9.64 -0.45
C LEU A 242 5.89 9.65 -0.61
N ASP A 243 5.29 10.84 -0.75
CA ASP A 243 3.83 11.02 -0.94
C ASP A 243 3.31 10.32 -2.20
N LYS A 244 4.14 10.22 -3.25
CA LYS A 244 3.84 9.47 -4.47
C LYS A 244 4.09 7.95 -4.34
N GLY A 245 4.63 7.49 -3.21
CA GLY A 245 4.99 6.10 -3.00
C GLY A 245 6.04 5.56 -3.99
N LEU A 246 6.94 6.43 -4.48
CA LEU A 246 8.04 6.05 -5.37
C LEU A 246 9.27 5.57 -4.60
N ILE A 247 9.47 6.17 -3.45
CA ILE A 247 10.55 5.84 -2.52
C ILE A 247 9.97 5.66 -1.11
N GLU A 248 10.73 5.02 -0.26
CA GLU A 248 10.42 4.90 1.16
C GLU A 248 11.68 5.05 2.01
N GLU A 249 11.51 5.35 3.29
CA GLU A 249 12.60 5.39 4.24
C GLU A 249 13.03 3.98 4.63
N SER A 250 14.34 3.76 4.67
CA SER A 250 14.92 2.45 4.98
C SER A 250 16.00 2.60 6.07
N GLY A 251 15.56 3.06 7.24
CA GLY A 251 16.42 3.43 8.34
C GLY A 251 16.84 4.90 8.30
N PHE A 252 17.55 5.35 9.35
CA PHE A 252 17.89 6.75 9.53
C PHE A 252 18.82 7.27 8.42
N GLY A 253 18.27 8.17 7.61
CA GLY A 253 19.00 8.83 6.52
C GLY A 253 19.20 8.01 5.26
N TYR A 254 18.56 6.83 5.17
CA TYR A 254 18.56 5.99 3.98
C TYR A 254 17.19 5.97 3.30
N LEU A 255 17.20 5.82 1.99
CA LEU A 255 16.03 5.69 1.14
C LEU A 255 16.15 4.45 0.26
N ARG A 256 15.03 3.86 -0.11
CA ARG A 256 14.98 2.80 -1.11
C ARG A 256 13.79 3.00 -2.06
N PHE A 257 13.86 2.41 -3.23
CA PHE A 257 12.70 2.37 -4.11
C PHE A 257 11.66 1.38 -3.58
N THR A 258 10.39 1.77 -3.67
CA THR A 258 9.28 0.92 -3.20
C THR A 258 9.03 -0.30 -4.09
N VAL A 259 9.42 -0.22 -5.37
CA VAL A 259 9.13 -1.27 -6.35
C VAL A 259 10.42 -1.90 -6.86
N PRO A 260 10.58 -3.23 -6.72
CA PRO A 260 11.75 -3.96 -7.23
C PRO A 260 11.94 -3.74 -8.73
N GLY A 261 13.20 -3.51 -9.14
CA GLY A 261 13.57 -3.32 -10.55
C GLY A 261 13.37 -1.89 -11.07
N PHE A 262 12.75 -0.98 -10.32
CA PHE A 262 12.56 0.40 -10.78
C PHE A 262 13.87 1.16 -10.93
N ALA A 263 14.86 0.94 -10.06
CA ALA A 263 16.21 1.52 -10.19
C ALA A 263 16.89 1.12 -11.52
N GLU A 264 16.79 -0.15 -11.90
CA GLU A 264 17.33 -0.64 -13.18
C GLU A 264 16.64 0.02 -14.37
N PHE A 265 15.31 0.11 -14.34
CA PHE A 265 14.55 0.83 -15.37
C PHE A 265 15.03 2.28 -15.52
N VAL A 266 15.21 3.00 -14.41
CA VAL A 266 15.67 4.41 -14.43
C VAL A 266 17.07 4.53 -15.03
N ARG A 267 17.99 3.62 -14.71
CA ARG A 267 19.33 3.60 -15.34
C ARG A 267 19.25 3.41 -16.85
N ASN A 268 18.39 2.52 -17.32
CA ASN A 268 18.23 2.24 -18.75
C ASN A 268 17.59 3.42 -19.51
N GLU A 269 16.61 4.12 -18.90
CA GLU A 269 16.01 5.32 -19.48
C GLU A 269 17.04 6.46 -19.67
N ARG A 270 17.99 6.62 -18.73
CA ARG A 270 19.10 7.60 -18.89
C ARG A 270 20.07 7.22 -20.00
N GLY A 271 20.50 5.96 -20.04
CA GLY A 271 21.42 5.48 -21.07
C GLY A 271 20.86 5.56 -22.50
N GLY A 272 19.54 5.48 -22.65
CA GLY A 272 18.86 5.63 -23.95
C GLY A 272 18.66 7.09 -24.39
N ALA A 273 18.76 8.04 -23.46
CA ALA A 273 18.66 9.48 -23.79
C ALA A 273 20.00 10.12 -24.20
N GLU A 274 21.12 9.43 -23.98
CA GLU A 274 22.48 9.90 -24.33
C GLU A 274 22.99 9.36 -25.68
N THR A 275 22.21 8.55 -26.39
CA THR A 275 22.50 8.04 -27.73
C THR A 275 21.55 8.64 -28.77
#